data_a1655e9bc21b4de0621ca371611ec79d
#
_entry.id   a1655e9bc21b4de0621ca371611ec79d
#
_cell.length_a   1.000
_cell.length_b   1.000
_cell.length_c   1.000
_cell.angle_alpha   90.00
_cell.angle_beta   90.00
_cell.angle_gamma   90.00
#
_symmetry.space_group_name_H-M   'P 1'
#
loop_
_entity.id
_entity.type
_entity.pdbx_description
1 polymer ?
#
loop_
_entity_poly.entity_id
_entity_poly.type
_entity_poly.pdbx_seq_one_letter_code
_entity_poly.pdbx_strand_id
1 'polypeptide(L)'
;MSKTIDRVLVTGGRRYCDWATLCVTMNRLHEQHGIAAVIHGGASGADRLAGLWARIKEVAVQVFPADWEKHGKAAGPIRNQQMLDEGRPDLVVAFPGGRGTSDMVARAKRAGVEVMMVESGGEVCG
;
A
#
# COMPACT_ATOMS: atom_id res chain seq x y z
N MET A 1 -9.98 -23.30 -4.19
CA MET A 1 -8.86 -23.06 -3.26
C MET A 1 -8.75 -21.57 -2.97
N SER A 2 -8.63 -21.24 -1.71
CA SER A 2 -8.43 -19.83 -1.35
C SER A 2 -7.00 -19.42 -1.68
N LYS A 3 -6.86 -18.22 -2.23
CA LYS A 3 -5.56 -17.64 -2.55
C LYS A 3 -4.83 -17.29 -1.26
N THR A 4 -3.56 -17.65 -1.16
CA THR A 4 -2.72 -17.26 -0.04
C THR A 4 -2.29 -15.81 -0.20
N ILE A 5 -2.48 -15.00 0.84
CA ILE A 5 -2.08 -13.59 0.83
C ILE A 5 -0.93 -13.43 1.82
N ASP A 6 0.29 -13.42 1.29
CA ASP A 6 1.51 -13.26 2.09
C ASP A 6 2.11 -11.86 1.94
N ARG A 7 2.03 -11.30 0.74
CA ARG A 7 2.65 -10.03 0.40
C ARG A 7 1.57 -9.00 0.11
N VAL A 8 1.50 -7.98 0.94
CA VAL A 8 0.47 -6.93 0.84
C VAL A 8 1.12 -5.60 0.48
N LEU A 9 0.67 -5.02 -0.62
CA LEU A 9 1.08 -3.69 -1.04
C LEU A 9 0.06 -2.68 -0.50
N VAL A 10 0.55 -1.68 0.23
CA VAL A 10 -0.30 -0.61 0.73
C VAL A 10 -0.06 0.65 -0.08
N THR A 11 -1.15 1.27 -0.53
CA THR A 11 -1.13 2.57 -1.19
C THR A 11 -2.21 3.45 -0.57
N GLY A 12 -2.09 4.76 -0.77
CA GLY A 12 -3.04 5.71 -0.22
C GLY A 12 -2.48 7.12 -0.26
N GLY A 13 -3.25 8.07 0.24
CA GLY A 13 -2.89 9.49 0.18
C GLY A 13 -1.72 9.87 1.06
N ARG A 14 -0.98 10.88 0.63
CA ARG A 14 0.14 11.43 1.39
C ARG A 14 -0.30 12.12 2.68
N ARG A 15 -1.58 12.48 2.76
CA ARG A 15 -2.18 13.11 3.93
C ARG A 15 -3.04 12.14 4.74
N TYR A 16 -3.07 10.89 4.36
CA TYR A 16 -3.85 9.89 5.08
C TYR A 16 -3.28 9.74 6.49
N CYS A 17 -4.14 9.84 7.50
CA CYS A 17 -3.68 9.78 8.89
C CYS A 17 -4.61 8.95 9.80
N ASP A 18 -5.55 8.22 9.23
CA ASP A 18 -6.48 7.42 10.02
C ASP A 18 -5.81 6.12 10.48
N TRP A 19 -4.97 6.26 11.49
CA TRP A 19 -4.21 5.14 12.07
C TRP A 19 -5.13 4.02 12.57
N ALA A 20 -6.26 4.38 13.17
CA ALA A 20 -7.20 3.39 13.70
C ALA A 20 -7.76 2.50 12.59
N THR A 21 -8.22 3.09 11.49
CA THR A 21 -8.73 2.34 10.35
C THR A 21 -7.65 1.48 9.72
N LEU A 22 -6.44 2.03 9.56
CA LEU A 22 -5.32 1.27 9.01
C LEU A 22 -5.00 0.06 9.88
N CYS A 23 -4.94 0.23 11.19
CA CYS A 23 -4.66 -0.87 12.12
C CYS A 23 -5.74 -1.94 12.08
N VAL A 24 -7.01 -1.54 12.10
CA VAL A 24 -8.12 -2.50 12.05
C VAL A 24 -8.06 -3.30 10.75
N THR A 25 -7.84 -2.64 9.62
CA THR A 25 -7.74 -3.29 8.31
C THR A 25 -6.58 -4.28 8.26
N MET A 26 -5.39 -3.81 8.63
CA MET A 26 -4.18 -4.64 8.55
C MET A 26 -4.18 -5.76 9.57
N ASN A 27 -4.69 -5.50 10.78
CA ASN A 27 -4.79 -6.54 11.80
C ASN A 27 -5.71 -7.67 11.33
N ARG A 28 -6.85 -7.32 10.74
CA ARG A 28 -7.81 -8.30 10.24
C ARG A 28 -7.19 -9.16 9.15
N LEU A 29 -6.49 -8.54 8.21
CA LEU A 29 -5.79 -9.27 7.14
C LEU A 29 -4.70 -10.17 7.71
N HIS A 30 -3.95 -9.66 8.68
CA HIS A 30 -2.87 -10.42 9.30
C HIS A 30 -3.41 -11.64 10.07
N GLU A 31 -4.51 -11.48 10.78
CA GLU A 31 -5.16 -12.57 11.50
C GLU A 31 -5.69 -13.64 10.55
N GLN A 32 -6.22 -13.23 9.40
CA GLN A 32 -6.78 -14.15 8.41
C GLN A 32 -5.74 -14.87 7.57
N HIS A 33 -4.64 -14.20 7.22
CA HIS A 33 -3.69 -14.70 6.23
C HIS A 33 -2.26 -14.87 6.71
N GLY A 34 -1.87 -14.19 7.78
CA GLY A 34 -0.48 -14.20 8.23
C GLY A 34 0.43 -13.45 7.26
N ILE A 35 0.29 -12.12 7.19
CA ILE A 35 1.08 -11.28 6.28
C ILE A 35 2.57 -11.46 6.55
N ALA A 36 3.34 -11.83 5.54
CA ALA A 36 4.78 -12.01 5.63
C ALA A 36 5.55 -10.73 5.30
N ALA A 37 5.01 -9.90 4.41
CA ALA A 37 5.68 -8.66 4.01
C ALA A 37 4.68 -7.58 3.61
N VAL A 38 4.99 -6.34 3.98
CA VAL A 38 4.29 -5.14 3.53
C VAL A 38 5.17 -4.44 2.51
N ILE A 39 4.59 -4.08 1.38
CA ILE A 39 5.26 -3.35 0.29
C ILE A 39 4.67 -1.95 0.25
N HIS A 40 5.50 -0.93 0.22
CA HIS A 40 5.02 0.45 0.04
C HIS A 40 6.05 1.32 -0.65
N GLY A 41 5.63 2.52 -1.03
CA GLY A 41 6.44 3.42 -1.83
C GLY A 41 7.28 4.45 -1.07
N GLY A 42 7.26 4.40 0.26
CA GLY A 42 8.04 5.33 1.06
C GLY A 42 7.49 6.75 1.12
N ALA A 43 6.25 6.97 0.68
CA ALA A 43 5.63 8.28 0.75
C ALA A 43 5.13 8.57 2.18
N SER A 44 4.80 9.82 2.45
CA SER A 44 4.12 10.19 3.69
C SER A 44 2.69 9.62 3.68
N GLY A 45 2.00 9.69 4.80
CA GLY A 45 0.61 9.23 4.90
C GLY A 45 0.48 7.73 4.98
N ALA A 46 -0.34 7.14 4.12
CA ALA A 46 -0.68 5.72 4.18
C ALA A 46 0.56 4.82 4.14
N ASP A 47 1.52 5.10 3.26
CA ASP A 47 2.75 4.31 3.16
C ASP A 47 3.51 4.28 4.48
N ARG A 48 3.69 5.46 5.07
CA ARG A 48 4.40 5.59 6.35
C ARG A 48 3.69 4.85 7.48
N LEU A 49 2.36 4.98 7.54
CA LEU A 49 1.57 4.29 8.56
C LEU A 49 1.63 2.78 8.39
N ALA A 50 1.60 2.29 7.16
CA ALA A 50 1.71 0.86 6.88
C ALA A 50 3.07 0.32 7.30
N GLY A 51 4.13 1.07 7.05
CA GLY A 51 5.49 0.71 7.49
C GLY A 51 5.59 0.65 9.01
N LEU A 52 4.96 1.61 9.70
CA LEU A 52 4.93 1.63 11.16
C LEU A 52 4.16 0.42 11.70
N TRP A 53 2.99 0.13 11.13
CA TRP A 53 2.22 -1.04 11.51
C TRP A 53 3.05 -2.33 11.38
N ALA A 54 3.73 -2.47 10.24
CA ALA A 54 4.55 -3.66 9.99
C ALA A 54 5.68 -3.79 11.00
N ARG A 55 6.32 -2.67 11.35
CA ARG A 55 7.38 -2.66 12.37
C ARG A 55 6.84 -3.11 13.72
N ILE A 56 5.69 -2.59 14.14
CA ILE A 56 5.07 -2.97 15.41
C ILE A 56 4.73 -4.46 15.43
N LYS A 57 4.27 -5.01 14.31
CA LYS A 57 3.89 -6.42 14.19
C LYS A 57 5.07 -7.33 13.83
N GLU A 58 6.25 -6.79 13.67
CA GLU A 58 7.44 -7.53 13.27
C GLU A 58 7.27 -8.22 11.91
N VAL A 59 6.55 -7.54 11.01
CA VAL A 59 6.36 -7.98 9.62
C VAL A 59 7.42 -7.30 8.76
N ALA A 60 8.00 -8.04 7.82
CA ALA A 60 9.00 -7.48 6.91
C ALA A 60 8.43 -6.36 6.06
N VAL A 61 9.25 -5.36 5.74
CA VAL A 61 8.86 -4.22 4.91
C VAL A 61 9.77 -4.12 3.70
N GLN A 62 9.18 -3.93 2.52
CA GLN A 62 9.91 -3.68 1.29
C GLN A 62 9.50 -2.31 0.75
N VAL A 63 10.44 -1.38 0.69
CA VAL A 63 10.17 0.00 0.29
C VAL A 63 10.71 0.26 -1.11
N PHE A 64 9.89 0.90 -1.95
CA PHE A 64 10.26 1.29 -3.31
C PHE A 64 10.14 2.81 -3.43
N PRO A 65 11.17 3.57 -3.05
CA PRO A 65 11.09 5.02 -3.13
C PRO A 65 11.09 5.49 -4.59
N ALA A 66 10.30 6.54 -4.86
CA ALA A 66 10.29 7.15 -6.18
C ALA A 66 11.54 8.02 -6.36
N ASP A 67 12.17 7.92 -7.53
CA ASP A 67 13.35 8.72 -7.85
C ASP A 67 12.93 9.99 -8.62
N TRP A 68 12.49 10.99 -7.88
CA TRP A 68 12.00 12.24 -8.43
C TRP A 68 13.09 13.02 -9.19
N GLU A 69 14.34 12.89 -8.76
CA GLU A 69 15.45 13.57 -9.43
C GLU A 69 15.68 13.00 -10.83
N LYS A 70 15.60 11.69 -10.96
CA LYS A 70 15.85 11.01 -12.22
C LYS A 70 14.65 11.08 -13.18
N HIS A 71 13.45 10.92 -12.65
CA HIS A 71 12.25 10.75 -13.48
C HIS A 71 11.23 11.89 -13.43
N GLY A 72 11.42 12.86 -12.54
CA GLY A 72 10.49 13.96 -12.40
C GLY A 72 9.08 13.48 -12.11
N LYS A 73 8.09 14.00 -12.83
CA LYS A 73 6.68 13.65 -12.61
C LYS A 73 6.36 12.18 -12.91
N ALA A 74 7.19 11.52 -13.69
CA ALA A 74 6.99 10.11 -14.01
C ALA A 74 7.47 9.18 -12.90
N ALA A 75 8.17 9.69 -11.89
CA ALA A 75 8.77 8.87 -10.83
C ALA A 75 7.75 8.05 -10.06
N GLY A 76 6.58 8.64 -9.72
CA GLY A 76 5.51 7.93 -9.01
C GLY A 76 4.98 6.75 -9.80
N PRO A 77 4.49 6.95 -11.03
CA PRO A 77 4.01 5.86 -11.88
C PRO A 77 5.07 4.78 -12.14
N ILE A 78 6.32 5.15 -12.37
CA ILE A 78 7.42 4.19 -12.57
C ILE A 78 7.62 3.34 -11.32
N ARG A 79 7.65 3.97 -10.14
CA ARG A 79 7.77 3.28 -8.87
C ARG A 79 6.59 2.35 -8.62
N ASN A 80 5.38 2.79 -8.95
CA ASN A 80 4.18 1.97 -8.80
C ASN A 80 4.27 0.69 -9.62
N GLN A 81 4.72 0.79 -10.86
CA GLN A 81 4.91 -0.38 -11.71
C GLN A 81 6.00 -1.29 -11.15
N GLN A 82 7.07 -0.70 -10.65
CA GLN A 82 8.17 -1.44 -10.03
C GLN A 82 7.70 -2.25 -8.82
N MET A 83 6.81 -1.68 -8.01
CA MET A 83 6.25 -2.40 -6.86
C MET A 83 5.48 -3.64 -7.27
N LEU A 84 4.79 -3.59 -8.40
CA LEU A 84 4.09 -4.76 -8.94
C LEU A 84 5.06 -5.78 -9.51
N ASP A 85 6.00 -5.33 -10.32
CA ASP A 85 6.93 -6.22 -11.04
C ASP A 85 7.93 -6.89 -10.10
N GLU A 86 8.48 -6.15 -9.16
CA GLU A 86 9.52 -6.64 -8.25
C GLU A 86 8.97 -7.03 -6.87
N GLY A 87 7.97 -6.29 -6.38
CA GLY A 87 7.35 -6.58 -5.09
C GLY A 87 6.44 -7.80 -5.14
N ARG A 88 5.81 -8.04 -6.26
CA ARG A 88 4.91 -9.18 -6.49
C ARG A 88 3.87 -9.34 -5.40
N PRO A 89 3.03 -8.31 -5.17
CA PRO A 89 2.02 -8.40 -4.13
C PRO A 89 0.91 -9.39 -4.49
N ASP A 90 0.36 -10.02 -3.47
CA ASP A 90 -0.82 -10.87 -3.60
C ASP A 90 -2.10 -10.05 -3.49
N LEU A 91 -2.01 -8.93 -2.80
CA LEU A 91 -3.14 -8.02 -2.56
C LEU A 91 -2.63 -6.59 -2.50
N VAL A 92 -3.39 -5.69 -3.10
CA VAL A 92 -3.17 -4.25 -2.94
C VAL A 92 -4.27 -3.69 -2.05
N VAL A 93 -3.90 -3.05 -0.95
CA VAL A 93 -4.85 -2.38 -0.06
C VAL A 93 -4.72 -0.88 -0.32
N ALA A 94 -5.80 -0.29 -0.84
CA ALA A 94 -5.82 1.12 -1.21
C ALA A 94 -6.65 1.92 -0.22
N PHE A 95 -5.97 2.74 0.57
CA PHE A 95 -6.61 3.70 1.46
C PHE A 95 -6.94 4.97 0.67
N PRO A 96 -7.84 5.83 1.18
CA PRO A 96 -8.19 7.06 0.45
C PRO A 96 -6.98 7.87 0.02
N GLY A 97 -6.98 8.31 -1.24
CA GLY A 97 -5.86 9.05 -1.80
C GLY A 97 -6.20 9.69 -3.13
N GLY A 98 -5.20 10.27 -3.77
CA GLY A 98 -5.36 11.00 -5.02
C GLY A 98 -4.86 10.24 -6.25
N ARG A 99 -4.18 10.96 -7.15
CA ARG A 99 -3.74 10.41 -8.44
C ARG A 99 -2.78 9.23 -8.32
N GLY A 100 -1.85 9.30 -7.38
CA GLY A 100 -0.87 8.22 -7.19
C GLY A 100 -1.53 6.93 -6.77
N THR A 101 -2.53 7.03 -5.89
CA THR A 101 -3.31 5.89 -5.43
C THR A 101 -4.14 5.31 -6.57
N SER A 102 -4.83 6.18 -7.33
CA SER A 102 -5.61 5.75 -8.49
C SER A 102 -4.75 5.06 -9.55
N ASP A 103 -3.55 5.59 -9.78
CA ASP A 103 -2.58 4.99 -10.71
C ASP A 103 -2.19 3.59 -10.26
N MET A 104 -1.89 3.44 -8.97
CA MET A 104 -1.50 2.13 -8.42
C MET A 104 -2.64 1.12 -8.56
N VAL A 105 -3.86 1.53 -8.24
CA VAL A 105 -5.04 0.67 -8.36
C VAL A 105 -5.25 0.22 -9.81
N ALA A 106 -5.15 1.16 -10.76
CA ALA A 106 -5.31 0.84 -12.18
C ALA A 106 -4.26 -0.16 -12.65
N ARG A 107 -3.00 0.04 -12.25
CA ARG A 107 -1.91 -0.87 -12.62
C ARG A 107 -2.10 -2.25 -12.03
N ALA A 108 -2.51 -2.33 -10.76
CA ALA A 108 -2.78 -3.60 -10.09
C ALA A 108 -3.88 -4.37 -10.81
N LYS A 109 -4.98 -3.70 -11.15
CA LYS A 109 -6.09 -4.34 -11.87
C LYS A 109 -5.65 -4.87 -13.22
N ARG A 110 -4.86 -4.11 -13.98
CA ARG A 110 -4.33 -4.57 -15.27
C ARG A 110 -3.41 -5.78 -15.11
N ALA A 111 -2.69 -5.85 -14.01
CA ALA A 111 -1.79 -6.97 -13.72
C ALA A 111 -2.52 -8.20 -13.16
N GLY A 112 -3.83 -8.10 -12.93
CA GLY A 112 -4.61 -9.19 -12.37
C GLY A 112 -4.42 -9.36 -10.85
N VAL A 113 -3.91 -8.34 -10.17
CA VAL A 113 -3.74 -8.38 -8.72
C VAL A 113 -5.01 -7.87 -8.05
N GLU A 114 -5.45 -8.61 -7.03
CA GLU A 114 -6.63 -8.24 -6.26
C GLU A 114 -6.43 -6.91 -5.53
N VAL A 115 -7.46 -6.06 -5.54
CA VAL A 115 -7.42 -4.76 -4.88
C VAL A 115 -8.55 -4.67 -3.85
N MET A 116 -8.19 -4.28 -2.63
CA MET A 116 -9.16 -3.98 -1.57
C MET A 116 -9.18 -2.47 -1.39
N MET A 117 -10.33 -1.85 -1.67
CA MET A 117 -10.52 -0.43 -1.46
C MET A 117 -11.02 -0.19 -0.06
N VAL A 118 -10.35 0.67 0.69
CA VAL A 118 -10.76 1.03 2.05
C VAL A 118 -11.39 2.42 2.01
N GLU A 119 -12.60 2.54 2.49
CA GLU A 119 -13.29 3.80 2.51
C GLU A 119 -12.87 4.68 3.68
N SER A 120 -13.03 5.98 3.51
CA SER A 120 -12.74 6.95 4.56
C SER A 120 -13.75 6.85 5.69
N GLY A 121 -13.26 6.85 6.92
CA GLY A 121 -14.11 6.94 8.11
C GLY A 121 -14.58 8.35 8.42
N GLY A 122 -14.31 9.30 7.55
CA GLY A 122 -14.70 10.68 7.74
C GLY A 122 -13.73 11.54 8.53
N GLU A 123 -12.60 11.00 8.92
CA GLU A 123 -11.59 11.76 9.63
C GLU A 123 -10.82 12.67 8.68
N VAL A 124 -10.64 13.91 9.08
CA VAL A 124 -9.88 14.89 8.32
C VAL A 124 -8.60 15.19 9.08
N CYS A 125 -7.48 14.97 8.43
CA CYS A 125 -6.18 15.30 9.00
C CYS A 125 -5.83 16.72 8.58
N GLY A 126 -5.77 17.58 9.55
CA GLY A 126 -5.58 19.00 9.38
C GLY A 126 -4.31 19.43 8.69
#